data_92792a6336f8dd0d94e1ac088c4130de
#
_entry.id   92792a6336f8dd0d94e1ac088c4130de
#
_cell.length_a   1.000
_cell.length_b   1.000
_cell.length_c   1.000
_cell.angle_alpha   90.00
_cell.angle_beta   90.00
_cell.angle_gamma   90.00
#
_symmetry.space_group_name_H-M   'P 1'
#
loop_
_entity.id
_entity.type
_entity.pdbx_description
1 polymer ?
#
loop_
_entity_poly.entity_id
_entity_poly.type
_entity_poly.pdbx_seq_one_letter_code
_entity_poly.pdbx_strand_id
1 'polypeptide(L)'
;MTKKIIFSTGGTGGHIFPAINLMKHFFDKGYKVLLVTDIRGNNFVKNYSEFKSYVLKAETPTNKNLFKKFLSFLVIFNSIIKSIIILKKEKPDLIFGFGGYVSFPISFVSKFFNLPLIIYENNMVLGRANRYLSLFSKKILVAKNISINFPEKYKGKTYEVGSILDKKIINYSISKKNNNKENFSILILGGSQGAEIFGTIVPPVIKMINNEGYKIEIIQQCIMSQKISIVNFYKKNNIKNYVFEFDKNILELILSSNLAITRCGASTTAELVHTLTPFIAVPLPNSVDNHQYLNAKYYQNNGCCWILGQNNFNTENLFNLIMETIKNKNKLENIRENMKKNYNKNVYKDIENEIKEFI
;
A
#
# COMPACT_ATOMS: atom_id res chain seq x y z
N MET A 1 15.68 -25.53 -17.45
CA MET A 1 15.10 -25.74 -16.10
C MET A 1 14.22 -24.54 -15.76
N THR A 2 13.08 -24.75 -15.10
CA THR A 2 12.19 -23.65 -14.69
C THR A 2 12.86 -22.85 -13.59
N LYS A 3 13.03 -21.55 -13.78
CA LYS A 3 13.62 -20.63 -12.82
C LYS A 3 12.76 -20.48 -11.56
N LYS A 4 13.38 -20.29 -10.42
CA LYS A 4 12.72 -20.20 -9.11
C LYS A 4 13.02 -18.86 -8.44
N ILE A 5 11.98 -18.17 -8.03
CA ILE A 5 12.06 -16.85 -7.40
C ILE A 5 11.51 -16.93 -5.97
N ILE A 6 12.25 -16.45 -4.99
CA ILE A 6 11.77 -16.24 -3.63
C ILE A 6 11.36 -14.79 -3.46
N PHE A 7 10.12 -14.58 -3.04
CA PHE A 7 9.59 -13.28 -2.64
C PHE A 7 9.64 -13.18 -1.12
N SER A 8 10.29 -12.15 -0.61
CA SER A 8 10.45 -11.95 0.83
C SER A 8 9.78 -10.65 1.27
N THR A 9 8.79 -10.78 2.14
CA THR A 9 8.00 -9.65 2.61
C THR A 9 7.39 -9.96 3.97
N GLY A 10 6.97 -8.95 4.68
CA GLY A 10 6.27 -9.16 5.94
C GLY A 10 5.42 -7.97 6.36
N GLY A 11 4.72 -8.17 7.45
CA GLY A 11 4.03 -7.13 8.18
C GLY A 11 2.71 -6.67 7.62
N THR A 12 2.67 -5.48 7.06
CA THR A 12 1.44 -4.79 6.69
C THR A 12 1.08 -5.00 5.22
N GLY A 13 -0.19 -4.76 4.86
CA GLY A 13 -0.69 -4.86 3.49
C GLY A 13 0.12 -4.07 2.46
N GLY A 14 0.75 -2.96 2.86
CA GLY A 14 1.59 -2.13 1.98
C GLY A 14 2.82 -2.83 1.38
N HIS A 15 3.32 -3.90 2.00
CA HIS A 15 4.41 -4.71 1.50
C HIS A 15 3.94 -6.04 0.91
N ILE A 16 2.94 -6.68 1.55
CA ILE A 16 2.51 -8.02 1.17
C ILE A 16 1.71 -8.03 -0.14
N PHE A 17 0.83 -7.06 -0.40
CA PHE A 17 0.03 -7.05 -1.62
C PHE A 17 0.86 -6.85 -2.89
N PRO A 18 1.83 -5.90 -2.95
CA PRO A 18 2.76 -5.83 -4.07
C PRO A 18 3.52 -7.14 -4.32
N ALA A 19 3.96 -7.82 -3.24
CA ALA A 19 4.65 -9.10 -3.36
C ALA A 19 3.73 -10.20 -3.94
N ILE A 20 2.50 -10.34 -3.43
CA ILE A 20 1.52 -11.32 -3.94
C ILE A 20 1.18 -11.02 -5.41
N ASN A 21 0.97 -9.78 -5.78
CA ASN A 21 0.64 -9.40 -7.14
C ASN A 21 1.78 -9.76 -8.12
N LEU A 22 3.03 -9.49 -7.72
CA LEU A 22 4.19 -9.84 -8.54
C LEU A 22 4.43 -11.36 -8.57
N MET A 23 4.23 -12.06 -7.45
CA MET A 23 4.26 -13.53 -7.40
C MET A 23 3.29 -14.16 -8.38
N LYS A 24 2.03 -13.73 -8.39
CA LYS A 24 1.01 -14.21 -9.34
C LYS A 24 1.45 -13.99 -10.78
N HIS A 25 1.99 -12.80 -11.05
CA HIS A 25 2.46 -12.48 -12.40
C HIS A 25 3.55 -13.44 -12.88
N PHE A 26 4.55 -13.74 -12.05
CA PHE A 26 5.62 -14.70 -12.44
C PHE A 26 5.14 -16.14 -12.42
N PHE A 27 4.21 -16.51 -11.55
CA PHE A 27 3.57 -17.83 -11.55
C PHE A 27 2.80 -18.07 -12.87
N ASP A 28 1.98 -17.11 -13.31
CA ASP A 28 1.26 -17.15 -14.58
C ASP A 28 2.21 -17.31 -15.78
N LYS A 29 3.46 -16.84 -15.67
CA LYS A 29 4.52 -17.00 -16.68
C LYS A 29 5.30 -18.31 -16.56
N GLY A 30 4.92 -19.21 -15.67
CA GLY A 30 5.52 -20.51 -15.52
C GLY A 30 6.75 -20.57 -14.60
N TYR A 31 7.08 -19.49 -13.88
CA TYR A 31 8.14 -19.51 -12.87
C TYR A 31 7.71 -20.25 -11.62
N LYS A 32 8.65 -20.91 -10.94
CA LYS A 32 8.42 -21.42 -9.58
C LYS A 32 8.57 -20.26 -8.60
N VAL A 33 7.51 -19.96 -7.86
CA VAL A 33 7.49 -18.86 -6.90
C VAL A 33 7.28 -19.36 -5.47
N LEU A 34 7.97 -18.75 -4.52
CA LEU A 34 7.85 -19.06 -3.09
C LEU A 34 7.78 -17.76 -2.29
N LEU A 35 7.03 -17.78 -1.21
CA LEU A 35 6.94 -16.67 -0.28
C LEU A 35 7.69 -16.97 1.01
N VAL A 36 8.44 -15.98 1.49
CA VAL A 36 8.99 -15.95 2.85
C VAL A 36 8.41 -14.74 3.57
N THR A 37 7.66 -14.98 4.65
CA THR A 37 6.89 -13.92 5.32
C THR A 37 6.72 -14.19 6.83
N ASP A 38 6.07 -13.30 7.57
CA ASP A 38 5.65 -13.52 8.96
C ASP A 38 4.26 -14.17 9.06
N ILE A 39 3.79 -14.41 10.29
CA ILE A 39 2.46 -14.99 10.55
C ILE A 39 1.36 -14.11 9.96
N ARG A 40 1.50 -12.78 10.02
CA ARG A 40 0.52 -11.83 9.50
C ARG A 40 0.46 -11.90 7.97
N GLY A 41 1.62 -11.85 7.31
CA GLY A 41 1.72 -11.99 5.87
C GLY A 41 1.21 -13.35 5.37
N ASN A 42 1.50 -14.43 6.11
CA ASN A 42 1.02 -15.77 5.79
C ASN A 42 -0.51 -15.89 5.82
N ASN A 43 -1.19 -15.14 6.67
CA ASN A 43 -2.66 -15.13 6.70
C ASN A 43 -3.27 -14.58 5.40
N PHE A 44 -2.60 -13.65 4.71
CA PHE A 44 -3.06 -13.16 3.41
C PHE A 44 -2.88 -14.20 2.30
N VAL A 45 -1.92 -15.11 2.44
CA VAL A 45 -1.57 -16.09 1.40
C VAL A 45 -2.27 -17.43 1.60
N LYS A 46 -2.84 -17.71 2.76
CA LYS A 46 -3.58 -18.97 3.04
C LYS A 46 -4.67 -19.29 2.01
N ASN A 47 -5.22 -18.28 1.36
CA ASN A 47 -6.24 -18.44 0.33
C ASN A 47 -5.68 -18.79 -1.05
N TYR A 48 -4.35 -18.89 -1.21
CA TYR A 48 -3.66 -19.22 -2.45
C TYR A 48 -2.87 -20.51 -2.25
N SER A 49 -3.58 -21.65 -2.41
CA SER A 49 -3.01 -23.00 -2.21
C SER A 49 -1.86 -23.33 -3.15
N GLU A 50 -1.77 -22.62 -4.29
CA GLU A 50 -0.73 -22.77 -5.30
C GLU A 50 0.64 -22.22 -4.85
N PHE A 51 0.68 -21.39 -3.81
CA PHE A 51 1.92 -20.74 -3.36
C PHE A 51 2.50 -21.41 -2.13
N LYS A 52 3.69 -21.96 -2.27
CA LYS A 52 4.47 -22.43 -1.13
C LYS A 52 4.96 -21.26 -0.31
N SER A 53 4.74 -21.28 1.00
CA SER A 53 5.20 -20.24 1.92
C SER A 53 6.03 -20.80 3.07
N TYR A 54 6.98 -19.96 3.53
CA TYR A 54 7.77 -20.18 4.75
C TYR A 54 7.54 -19.04 5.71
N VAL A 55 7.28 -19.36 6.98
CA VAL A 55 7.06 -18.38 8.03
C VAL A 55 8.32 -18.19 8.85
N LEU A 56 8.86 -16.96 8.83
CA LEU A 56 9.94 -16.53 9.70
C LEU A 56 9.38 -15.61 10.80
N LYS A 57 10.03 -15.66 11.96
CA LYS A 57 9.81 -14.67 13.02
C LYS A 57 10.77 -13.51 12.82
N ALA A 58 10.29 -12.28 12.88
CA ALA A 58 11.14 -11.12 12.90
C ALA A 58 10.70 -10.17 13.99
N GLU A 59 11.65 -9.62 14.67
CA GLU A 59 11.47 -8.59 15.69
C GLU A 59 12.36 -7.39 15.39
N THR A 60 11.87 -6.21 15.75
CA THR A 60 12.67 -4.99 15.69
C THR A 60 13.36 -4.77 17.04
N PRO A 61 14.68 -4.57 17.07
CA PRO A 61 15.39 -4.24 18.31
C PRO A 61 15.22 -2.77 18.75
N THR A 62 14.54 -1.94 17.96
CA THR A 62 14.35 -0.51 18.23
C THR A 62 13.38 -0.29 19.41
N ASN A 63 13.66 0.74 20.23
CA ASN A 63 12.82 1.17 21.37
C ASN A 63 12.59 0.09 22.45
N LYS A 64 13.54 -0.83 22.64
CA LYS A 64 13.51 -1.87 23.65
C LYS A 64 14.63 -1.68 24.68
N ASN A 65 14.41 -2.12 25.93
CA ASN A 65 15.47 -2.22 26.91
C ASN A 65 16.52 -3.27 26.52
N LEU A 66 17.70 -3.28 27.17
CA LEU A 66 18.83 -4.13 26.80
C LEU A 66 18.47 -5.62 26.73
N PHE A 67 17.71 -6.13 27.69
CA PHE A 67 17.29 -7.53 27.72
C PHE A 67 16.36 -7.88 26.52
N LYS A 68 15.39 -7.03 26.23
CA LYS A 68 14.51 -7.23 25.07
C LYS A 68 15.24 -7.07 23.73
N LYS A 69 16.28 -6.22 23.68
CA LYS A 69 17.16 -6.16 22.50
C LYS A 69 17.87 -7.47 22.28
N PHE A 70 18.45 -8.04 23.35
CA PHE A 70 19.13 -9.35 23.29
C PHE A 70 18.19 -10.45 22.77
N LEU A 71 16.97 -10.55 23.32
CA LEU A 71 15.97 -11.50 22.83
C LEU A 71 15.62 -11.28 21.34
N SER A 72 15.51 -10.04 20.90
CA SER A 72 15.27 -9.73 19.48
C SER A 72 16.42 -10.18 18.60
N PHE A 73 17.66 -10.07 19.05
CA PHE A 73 18.83 -10.62 18.33
C PHE A 73 18.78 -12.13 18.21
N LEU A 74 18.39 -12.87 19.26
CA LEU A 74 18.21 -14.32 19.19
C LEU A 74 17.13 -14.74 18.19
N VAL A 75 16.03 -13.99 18.12
CA VAL A 75 14.96 -14.22 17.12
C VAL A 75 15.48 -14.00 15.70
N ILE A 76 16.23 -12.92 15.47
CA ILE A 76 16.83 -12.61 14.17
C ILE A 76 17.85 -13.70 13.79
N PHE A 77 18.71 -14.11 14.72
CA PHE A 77 19.72 -15.16 14.51
C PHE A 77 19.08 -16.51 14.13
N ASN A 78 18.01 -16.92 14.84
CA ASN A 78 17.26 -18.13 14.47
C ASN A 78 16.66 -18.01 13.06
N SER A 79 16.14 -16.83 12.70
CA SER A 79 15.60 -16.58 11.37
C SER A 79 16.68 -16.60 10.27
N ILE A 80 17.91 -16.19 10.58
CA ILE A 80 19.06 -16.34 9.69
C ILE A 80 19.38 -17.84 9.46
N ILE A 81 19.44 -18.66 10.52
CA ILE A 81 19.67 -20.10 10.39
C ILE A 81 18.57 -20.76 9.53
N LYS A 82 17.31 -20.45 9.80
CA LYS A 82 16.18 -20.92 8.98
C LYS A 82 16.30 -20.48 7.53
N SER A 83 16.74 -19.26 7.27
CA SER A 83 16.96 -18.74 5.92
C SER A 83 18.04 -19.52 5.19
N ILE A 84 19.13 -19.89 5.85
CA ILE A 84 20.18 -20.76 5.27
C ILE A 84 19.59 -22.12 4.86
N ILE A 85 18.79 -22.73 5.73
CA ILE A 85 18.13 -24.03 5.44
C ILE A 85 17.18 -23.89 4.24
N ILE A 86 16.37 -22.82 4.19
CA ILE A 86 15.46 -22.55 3.07
C ILE A 86 16.25 -22.41 1.77
N LEU A 87 17.31 -21.60 1.74
CA LEU A 87 18.10 -21.38 0.53
C LEU A 87 18.81 -22.65 0.04
N LYS A 88 19.37 -23.46 0.94
CA LYS A 88 19.96 -24.76 0.61
C LYS A 88 18.94 -25.74 0.02
N LYS A 89 17.73 -25.79 0.60
CA LYS A 89 16.66 -26.68 0.17
C LYS A 89 16.03 -26.25 -1.16
N GLU A 90 15.72 -24.96 -1.30
CA GLU A 90 14.95 -24.46 -2.43
C GLU A 90 15.81 -24.10 -3.63
N LYS A 91 17.06 -23.75 -3.44
CA LYS A 91 18.04 -23.36 -4.49
C LYS A 91 17.40 -22.36 -5.48
N PRO A 92 16.98 -21.17 -5.04
CA PRO A 92 16.36 -20.18 -5.92
C PRO A 92 17.40 -19.58 -6.87
N ASP A 93 16.94 -19.00 -7.98
CA ASP A 93 17.75 -18.23 -8.91
C ASP A 93 17.79 -16.74 -8.54
N LEU A 94 16.72 -16.24 -7.88
CA LEU A 94 16.57 -14.83 -7.54
C LEU A 94 15.82 -14.67 -6.21
N ILE A 95 16.20 -13.65 -5.42
CA ILE A 95 15.44 -13.18 -4.26
C ILE A 95 14.91 -11.79 -4.52
N PHE A 96 13.62 -11.62 -4.28
CA PHE A 96 12.91 -10.35 -4.40
C PHE A 96 12.44 -9.90 -3.01
N GLY A 97 13.04 -8.83 -2.47
CA GLY A 97 12.73 -8.28 -1.15
C GLY A 97 11.79 -7.08 -1.24
N PHE A 98 10.66 -7.12 -0.52
CA PHE A 98 9.65 -6.06 -0.50
C PHE A 98 9.68 -5.21 0.77
N GLY A 99 10.70 -5.38 1.60
CA GLY A 99 10.79 -4.70 2.87
C GLY A 99 10.03 -5.38 4.01
N GLY A 100 9.96 -4.68 5.14
CA GLY A 100 9.57 -5.28 6.41
C GLY A 100 10.73 -6.06 7.06
N TYR A 101 10.72 -6.14 8.39
CA TYR A 101 11.84 -6.78 9.12
C TYR A 101 12.03 -8.27 8.78
N VAL A 102 10.96 -8.94 8.36
CA VAL A 102 11.01 -10.37 7.99
C VAL A 102 11.76 -10.61 6.68
N SER A 103 11.77 -9.65 5.78
CA SER A 103 12.53 -9.78 4.52
C SER A 103 14.05 -9.75 4.75
N PHE A 104 14.51 -9.16 5.87
CA PHE A 104 15.93 -8.96 6.14
C PHE A 104 16.72 -10.27 6.26
N PRO A 105 16.35 -11.28 7.08
CA PRO A 105 17.18 -12.48 7.28
C PRO A 105 17.51 -13.21 5.97
N ILE A 106 16.50 -13.54 5.16
CA ILE A 106 16.73 -14.30 3.93
C ILE A 106 17.42 -13.46 2.85
N SER A 107 17.08 -12.18 2.75
CA SER A 107 17.75 -11.25 1.82
C SER A 107 19.22 -10.99 2.21
N PHE A 108 19.52 -10.94 3.51
CA PHE A 108 20.91 -10.82 3.98
C PHE A 108 21.72 -12.08 3.67
N VAL A 109 21.13 -13.25 3.94
CA VAL A 109 21.80 -14.55 3.70
C VAL A 109 22.05 -14.80 2.21
N SER A 110 21.24 -14.23 1.29
CA SER A 110 21.43 -14.39 -0.15
C SER A 110 22.83 -14.02 -0.63
N LYS A 111 23.48 -13.04 0.01
CA LYS A 111 24.84 -12.62 -0.28
C LYS A 111 25.85 -13.76 -0.15
N PHE A 112 25.70 -14.61 0.88
CA PHE A 112 26.62 -15.72 1.15
C PHE A 112 26.40 -16.92 0.21
N PHE A 113 25.31 -16.93 -0.54
CA PHE A 113 24.99 -17.90 -1.58
C PHE A 113 25.22 -17.37 -3.00
N ASN A 114 25.78 -16.18 -3.15
CA ASN A 114 25.93 -15.48 -4.44
C ASN A 114 24.62 -15.35 -5.23
N LEU A 115 23.49 -15.32 -4.51
CA LEU A 115 22.18 -15.16 -5.13
C LEU A 115 21.89 -13.69 -5.40
N PRO A 116 21.41 -13.32 -6.59
CA PRO A 116 20.99 -11.95 -6.87
C PRO A 116 19.82 -11.55 -5.97
N LEU A 117 19.93 -10.37 -5.35
CA LEU A 117 18.90 -9.73 -4.56
C LEU A 117 18.40 -8.49 -5.30
N ILE A 118 17.12 -8.44 -5.57
CA ILE A 118 16.40 -7.24 -6.02
C ILE A 118 15.53 -6.78 -4.85
N ILE A 119 15.52 -5.49 -4.57
CA ILE A 119 14.60 -4.94 -3.58
C ILE A 119 13.59 -4.00 -4.26
N TYR A 120 12.37 -3.98 -3.74
CA TYR A 120 11.32 -3.08 -4.17
C TYR A 120 10.86 -2.19 -3.01
N GLU A 121 10.74 -0.89 -3.28
CA GLU A 121 10.19 0.08 -2.33
C GLU A 121 8.95 0.75 -2.92
N ASN A 122 7.85 0.60 -2.21
CA ASN A 122 6.56 1.17 -2.61
C ASN A 122 6.33 2.59 -2.07
N ASN A 123 6.99 2.94 -0.96
CA ASN A 123 6.84 4.25 -0.32
C ASN A 123 7.78 5.31 -0.93
N MET A 124 7.44 6.58 -0.70
CA MET A 124 8.28 7.73 -1.08
C MET A 124 9.51 7.92 -0.17
N VAL A 125 9.80 6.98 0.70
CA VAL A 125 10.98 6.93 1.56
C VAL A 125 11.48 5.50 1.66
N LEU A 126 12.79 5.33 1.59
CA LEU A 126 13.41 4.00 1.68
C LEU A 126 13.23 3.43 3.09
N GLY A 127 12.44 2.37 3.22
CA GLY A 127 12.18 1.70 4.49
C GLY A 127 13.46 1.15 5.14
N ARG A 128 13.46 1.05 6.48
CA ARG A 128 14.66 0.70 7.26
C ARG A 128 15.31 -0.62 6.81
N ALA A 129 14.51 -1.67 6.57
CA ALA A 129 15.04 -2.94 6.08
C ALA A 129 15.69 -2.77 4.69
N ASN A 130 15.00 -2.12 3.77
CA ASN A 130 15.49 -1.86 2.42
C ASN A 130 16.75 -0.99 2.40
N ARG A 131 16.89 -0.04 3.35
CA ARG A 131 18.10 0.78 3.49
C ARG A 131 19.34 -0.06 3.78
N TYR A 132 19.24 -1.07 4.65
CA TYR A 132 20.33 -1.99 4.91
C TYR A 132 20.55 -2.96 3.74
N LEU A 133 19.48 -3.49 3.16
CA LEU A 133 19.54 -4.43 2.05
C LEU A 133 20.07 -3.79 0.76
N SER A 134 19.92 -2.47 0.61
CA SER A 134 20.50 -1.72 -0.52
C SER A 134 22.01 -1.89 -0.67
N LEU A 135 22.74 -2.19 0.42
CA LEU A 135 24.17 -2.50 0.36
C LEU A 135 24.47 -3.73 -0.50
N PHE A 136 23.60 -4.72 -0.48
CA PHE A 136 23.81 -6.05 -1.06
C PHE A 136 22.97 -6.29 -2.32
N SER A 137 21.96 -5.47 -2.55
CA SER A 137 21.08 -5.63 -3.72
C SER A 137 21.82 -5.33 -5.03
N LYS A 138 21.48 -6.09 -6.06
CA LYS A 138 21.91 -5.84 -7.43
C LYS A 138 21.14 -4.66 -8.03
N LYS A 139 19.82 -4.61 -7.82
CA LYS A 139 18.95 -3.50 -8.23
C LYS A 139 17.99 -3.09 -7.12
N ILE A 140 17.59 -1.83 -7.16
CA ILE A 140 16.58 -1.23 -6.29
C ILE A 140 15.47 -0.73 -7.20
N LEU A 141 14.33 -1.39 -7.15
CA LEU A 141 13.14 -0.97 -7.88
C LEU A 141 12.29 -0.10 -6.97
N VAL A 142 11.81 1.01 -7.48
CA VAL A 142 11.01 1.96 -6.70
C VAL A 142 9.70 2.28 -7.42
N ALA A 143 8.65 2.49 -6.64
CA ALA A 143 7.36 2.89 -7.21
C ALA A 143 7.44 4.28 -7.84
N LYS A 144 8.20 5.18 -7.23
CA LYS A 144 8.46 6.55 -7.69
C LYS A 144 9.86 6.96 -7.26
N ASN A 145 10.44 7.90 -7.98
CA ASN A 145 11.76 8.42 -7.63
C ASN A 145 11.77 8.97 -6.21
N ILE A 146 12.57 8.31 -5.36
CA ILE A 146 12.75 8.69 -3.97
C ILE A 146 13.85 9.74 -3.91
N SER A 147 13.46 10.98 -3.61
CA SER A 147 14.42 12.08 -3.46
C SER A 147 14.81 12.35 -2.00
N ILE A 148 13.98 11.89 -1.05
CA ILE A 148 14.14 12.23 0.37
C ILE A 148 14.93 11.12 1.07
N ASN A 149 16.08 11.50 1.66
CA ASN A 149 16.96 10.60 2.42
C ASN A 149 17.45 9.36 1.64
N PHE A 150 17.46 9.44 0.29
CA PHE A 150 17.98 8.36 -0.53
C PHE A 150 19.51 8.53 -0.72
N PRO A 151 20.31 7.52 -0.35
CA PRO A 151 21.77 7.64 -0.49
C PRO A 151 22.21 7.73 -1.95
N GLU A 152 22.92 8.80 -2.32
CA GLU A 152 23.45 9.07 -3.68
C GLU A 152 24.14 7.85 -4.31
N LYS A 153 24.94 7.13 -3.53
CA LYS A 153 25.70 5.95 -3.97
C LYS A 153 24.84 4.82 -4.54
N TYR A 154 23.52 4.82 -4.34
CA TYR A 154 22.61 3.80 -4.87
C TYR A 154 21.83 4.26 -6.10
N LYS A 155 21.92 5.53 -6.50
CA LYS A 155 21.19 6.03 -7.66
C LYS A 155 21.48 5.24 -8.93
N GLY A 156 22.72 4.83 -9.18
CA GLY A 156 23.13 4.08 -10.37
C GLY A 156 22.53 2.66 -10.48
N LYS A 157 21.92 2.14 -9.42
CA LYS A 157 21.21 0.85 -9.43
C LYS A 157 19.73 0.95 -9.04
N THR A 158 19.18 2.16 -9.09
CA THR A 158 17.79 2.43 -8.75
C THR A 158 16.99 2.73 -10.00
N TYR A 159 15.86 2.04 -10.16
CA TYR A 159 15.00 2.12 -11.32
C TYR A 159 13.55 2.38 -10.89
N GLU A 160 12.94 3.42 -11.45
CA GLU A 160 11.51 3.67 -11.26
C GLU A 160 10.71 2.74 -12.16
N VAL A 161 9.91 1.86 -11.55
CA VAL A 161 9.07 0.88 -12.27
C VAL A 161 7.57 1.13 -12.05
N GLY A 162 7.19 1.97 -11.10
CA GLY A 162 5.80 2.19 -10.75
C GLY A 162 5.31 1.31 -9.59
N SER A 163 4.07 1.57 -9.15
CA SER A 163 3.42 0.83 -8.07
C SER A 163 2.89 -0.51 -8.56
N ILE A 164 3.26 -1.60 -7.89
CA ILE A 164 2.78 -2.96 -8.21
C ILE A 164 1.38 -3.14 -7.64
N LEU A 165 0.38 -2.95 -8.48
CA LEU A 165 -1.04 -3.11 -8.16
C LEU A 165 -1.59 -4.41 -8.75
N ASP A 166 -2.79 -4.83 -8.31
CA ASP A 166 -3.49 -5.96 -8.93
C ASP A 166 -3.71 -5.70 -10.43
N LYS A 167 -3.53 -6.73 -11.26
CA LYS A 167 -3.74 -6.64 -12.73
C LYS A 167 -5.14 -6.15 -13.08
N LYS A 168 -6.15 -6.43 -12.26
CA LYS A 168 -7.52 -5.92 -12.45
C LYS A 168 -7.57 -4.40 -12.39
N ILE A 169 -6.80 -3.78 -11.49
CA ILE A 169 -6.69 -2.33 -11.37
C ILE A 169 -5.93 -1.76 -12.58
N ILE A 170 -4.78 -2.36 -12.93
CA ILE A 170 -3.94 -1.88 -14.04
C ILE A 170 -4.66 -1.98 -15.38
N ASN A 171 -5.39 -3.07 -15.60
CA ASN A 171 -6.13 -3.31 -16.85
C ASN A 171 -7.52 -2.66 -16.88
N TYR A 172 -7.91 -1.98 -15.80
CA TYR A 172 -9.20 -1.29 -15.76
C TYR A 172 -9.25 -0.18 -16.81
N SER A 173 -10.24 -0.28 -17.71
CA SER A 173 -10.48 0.76 -18.71
C SER A 173 -11.23 1.93 -18.09
N ILE A 174 -10.57 3.07 -17.98
CA ILE A 174 -11.08 4.32 -17.38
C ILE A 174 -12.37 4.81 -18.09
N SER A 175 -12.56 4.44 -19.37
CA SER A 175 -13.78 4.75 -20.15
C SER A 175 -15.06 4.14 -19.55
N LYS A 176 -14.93 3.17 -18.64
CA LYS A 176 -16.07 2.52 -17.95
C LYS A 176 -16.49 3.19 -16.65
N LYS A 177 -15.78 4.23 -16.19
CA LYS A 177 -16.19 4.93 -14.96
C LYS A 177 -17.47 5.73 -15.21
N ASN A 178 -18.59 5.21 -14.74
CA ASN A 178 -19.92 5.80 -14.93
C ASN A 178 -20.05 7.03 -14.01
N ASN A 179 -19.81 8.22 -14.56
CA ASN A 179 -19.91 9.49 -13.83
C ASN A 179 -21.35 9.98 -13.63
N ASN A 180 -22.35 9.24 -14.14
CA ASN A 180 -23.76 9.63 -14.14
C ASN A 180 -24.54 9.12 -12.93
N LYS A 181 -23.95 9.10 -11.73
CA LYS A 181 -24.73 8.82 -10.52
C LYS A 181 -25.47 10.07 -10.09
N GLU A 182 -26.77 9.93 -9.76
CA GLU A 182 -27.61 11.01 -9.21
C GLU A 182 -27.06 11.56 -7.88
N ASN A 183 -26.38 10.71 -7.10
CA ASN A 183 -25.83 11.05 -5.78
C ASN A 183 -24.31 11.10 -5.82
N PHE A 184 -23.73 12.10 -5.14
CA PHE A 184 -22.29 12.18 -4.94
C PHE A 184 -21.86 11.15 -3.90
N SER A 185 -20.93 10.25 -4.26
CA SER A 185 -20.46 9.15 -3.40
C SER A 185 -19.08 9.42 -2.83
N ILE A 186 -18.93 9.24 -1.51
CA ILE A 186 -17.67 9.43 -0.79
C ILE A 186 -17.24 8.10 -0.16
N LEU A 187 -16.01 7.68 -0.46
CA LEU A 187 -15.36 6.49 0.10
C LEU A 187 -14.41 6.87 1.24
N ILE A 188 -14.54 6.20 2.37
CA ILE A 188 -13.67 6.40 3.53
C ILE A 188 -12.81 5.15 3.74
N LEU A 189 -11.47 5.31 3.71
CA LEU A 189 -10.53 4.21 3.90
C LEU A 189 -9.55 4.50 5.04
N GLY A 190 -9.71 3.79 6.15
CA GLY A 190 -8.86 3.90 7.34
C GLY A 190 -7.52 3.14 7.23
N GLY A 191 -7.31 2.38 6.15
CA GLY A 191 -6.18 1.47 6.00
C GLY A 191 -6.39 0.13 6.72
N SER A 192 -5.39 -0.74 6.71
CA SER A 192 -5.49 -2.13 7.22
C SER A 192 -5.85 -2.27 8.71
N GLN A 193 -5.71 -1.21 9.48
CA GLN A 193 -6.03 -1.20 10.92
C GLN A 193 -7.27 -0.35 11.25
N GLY A 194 -7.90 0.25 10.22
CA GLY A 194 -8.94 1.23 10.41
C GLY A 194 -8.39 2.59 10.92
N ALA A 195 -9.26 3.59 11.01
CA ALA A 195 -8.91 4.90 11.55
C ALA A 195 -10.09 5.42 12.37
N GLU A 196 -9.98 5.30 13.71
CA GLU A 196 -11.04 5.69 14.66
C GLU A 196 -11.51 7.14 14.46
N ILE A 197 -10.59 8.05 14.13
CA ILE A 197 -10.91 9.45 13.90
C ILE A 197 -11.90 9.65 12.74
N PHE A 198 -11.89 8.77 11.74
CA PHE A 198 -12.85 8.86 10.63
C PHE A 198 -14.28 8.55 11.08
N GLY A 199 -14.43 7.57 11.99
CA GLY A 199 -15.73 7.24 12.59
C GLY A 199 -16.30 8.36 13.47
N THR A 200 -15.44 9.22 14.01
CA THR A 200 -15.83 10.34 14.88
C THR A 200 -16.15 11.60 14.05
N ILE A 201 -15.31 11.95 13.08
CA ILE A 201 -15.38 13.25 12.38
C ILE A 201 -16.28 13.18 11.13
N VAL A 202 -16.25 12.07 10.37
CA VAL A 202 -16.96 12.01 9.08
C VAL A 202 -18.48 12.01 9.22
N PRO A 203 -19.11 11.22 10.11
CA PRO A 203 -20.58 11.18 10.18
C PRO A 203 -21.25 12.54 10.41
N PRO A 204 -20.82 13.38 11.37
CA PRO A 204 -21.42 14.72 11.55
C PRO A 204 -21.20 15.61 10.33
N VAL A 205 -20.07 15.53 9.63
CA VAL A 205 -19.81 16.31 8.41
C VAL A 205 -20.79 15.93 7.30
N ILE A 206 -21.03 14.64 7.07
CA ILE A 206 -21.98 14.19 6.04
C ILE A 206 -23.41 14.66 6.35
N LYS A 207 -23.79 14.66 7.66
CA LYS A 207 -25.07 15.25 8.08
C LYS A 207 -25.16 16.75 7.75
N MET A 208 -24.09 17.51 8.01
CA MET A 208 -24.06 18.95 7.68
C MET A 208 -24.23 19.16 6.17
N ILE A 209 -23.53 18.38 5.33
CA ILE A 209 -23.64 18.46 3.87
C ILE A 209 -25.07 18.13 3.39
N ASN A 210 -25.71 17.12 3.98
CA ASN A 210 -27.09 16.77 3.67
C ASN A 210 -28.08 17.91 4.03
N ASN A 211 -27.84 18.62 5.15
CA ASN A 211 -28.64 19.75 5.58
C ASN A 211 -28.51 20.94 4.60
N GLU A 212 -27.40 21.07 3.89
CA GLU A 212 -27.20 22.02 2.79
C GLU A 212 -27.89 21.58 1.48
N GLY A 213 -28.64 20.48 1.48
CA GLY A 213 -29.40 19.98 0.33
C GLY A 213 -28.64 19.05 -0.61
N TYR A 214 -27.37 18.68 -0.30
CA TYR A 214 -26.58 17.76 -1.12
C TYR A 214 -26.78 16.33 -0.65
N LYS A 215 -27.31 15.46 -1.53
CA LYS A 215 -27.49 14.02 -1.25
C LYS A 215 -26.15 13.28 -1.41
N ILE A 216 -25.59 12.80 -0.29
CA ILE A 216 -24.35 12.03 -0.26
C ILE A 216 -24.64 10.55 -0.03
N GLU A 217 -24.01 9.70 -0.83
CA GLU A 217 -23.88 8.27 -0.55
C GLU A 217 -22.53 8.02 0.11
N ILE A 218 -22.51 7.40 1.31
CA ILE A 218 -21.28 7.15 2.05
C ILE A 218 -20.91 5.68 2.02
N ILE A 219 -19.65 5.38 1.69
CA ILE A 219 -19.05 4.05 1.73
C ILE A 219 -17.91 4.13 2.73
N GLN A 220 -18.08 3.56 3.94
CA GLN A 220 -17.14 3.82 5.03
C GLN A 220 -16.55 2.56 5.63
N GLN A 221 -15.24 2.44 5.53
CA GLN A 221 -14.47 1.50 6.36
C GLN A 221 -14.36 2.05 7.79
N CYS A 222 -14.61 1.19 8.77
CA CYS A 222 -14.48 1.53 10.19
C CYS A 222 -13.88 0.38 10.99
N ILE A 223 -13.49 0.65 12.23
CA ILE A 223 -13.15 -0.40 13.21
C ILE A 223 -14.43 -1.03 13.75
N MET A 224 -14.34 -2.31 14.15
CA MET A 224 -15.50 -3.09 14.63
C MET A 224 -16.27 -2.38 15.76
N SER A 225 -15.56 -1.77 16.71
CA SER A 225 -16.16 -1.08 17.86
C SER A 225 -17.04 0.11 17.49
N GLN A 226 -16.84 0.73 16.33
CA GLN A 226 -17.61 1.90 15.88
C GLN A 226 -18.73 1.56 14.90
N LYS A 227 -18.76 0.35 14.33
CA LYS A 227 -19.64 -0.01 13.21
C LYS A 227 -21.11 0.23 13.50
N ILE A 228 -21.58 -0.27 14.64
CA ILE A 228 -23.01 -0.13 15.01
C ILE A 228 -23.40 1.33 15.22
N SER A 229 -22.58 2.11 15.91
CA SER A 229 -22.85 3.52 16.16
C SER A 229 -22.91 4.35 14.88
N ILE A 230 -21.96 4.11 13.95
CA ILE A 230 -21.90 4.79 12.64
C ILE A 230 -23.12 4.45 11.79
N VAL A 231 -23.48 3.17 11.68
CA VAL A 231 -24.68 2.73 10.93
C VAL A 231 -25.94 3.35 11.49
N ASN A 232 -26.11 3.34 12.82
CA ASN A 232 -27.28 3.93 13.47
C ASN A 232 -27.34 5.45 13.26
N PHE A 233 -26.19 6.14 13.30
CA PHE A 233 -26.12 7.58 13.01
C PHE A 233 -26.58 7.89 11.60
N TYR A 234 -26.08 7.17 10.58
CA TYR A 234 -26.45 7.38 9.19
C TYR A 234 -27.94 7.07 8.94
N LYS A 235 -28.46 5.97 9.49
CA LYS A 235 -29.88 5.62 9.39
C LYS A 235 -30.78 6.69 10.01
N LYS A 236 -30.47 7.17 11.23
CA LYS A 236 -31.23 8.21 11.92
C LYS A 236 -31.31 9.52 11.12
N ASN A 237 -30.29 9.80 10.30
CA ASN A 237 -30.22 11.03 9.51
C ASN A 237 -30.58 10.80 8.03
N ASN A 238 -31.19 9.66 7.66
CA ASN A 238 -31.59 9.30 6.29
C ASN A 238 -30.44 9.37 5.27
N ILE A 239 -29.22 9.02 5.70
CA ILE A 239 -28.03 9.01 4.85
C ILE A 239 -27.84 7.61 4.27
N LYS A 240 -27.83 7.49 2.93
CA LYS A 240 -27.51 6.22 2.25
C LYS A 240 -26.10 5.83 2.56
N ASN A 241 -25.89 4.59 3.11
CA ASN A 241 -24.59 4.18 3.60
C ASN A 241 -24.30 2.71 3.36
N TYR A 242 -23.00 2.40 3.20
CA TYR A 242 -22.42 1.07 3.29
C TYR A 242 -21.22 1.12 4.23
N VAL A 243 -21.35 0.52 5.43
CA VAL A 243 -20.32 0.55 6.47
C VAL A 243 -19.72 -0.84 6.64
N PHE A 244 -18.41 -0.97 6.52
CA PHE A 244 -17.68 -2.24 6.53
C PHE A 244 -16.38 -2.16 7.32
N GLU A 245 -15.86 -3.31 7.74
CA GLU A 245 -14.54 -3.44 8.36
C GLU A 245 -13.50 -3.85 7.33
N PHE A 246 -13.84 -4.85 6.52
CA PHE A 246 -13.03 -5.35 5.42
C PHE A 246 -13.95 -5.73 4.25
N ASP A 247 -13.55 -5.41 3.04
CA ASP A 247 -14.26 -5.80 1.83
C ASP A 247 -13.27 -6.34 0.79
N LYS A 248 -13.61 -7.50 0.21
CA LYS A 248 -12.79 -8.13 -0.85
C LYS A 248 -12.91 -7.39 -2.20
N ASN A 249 -14.02 -6.67 -2.40
CA ASN A 249 -14.35 -5.96 -3.64
C ASN A 249 -13.98 -4.47 -3.56
N ILE A 250 -12.90 -4.15 -2.84
CA ILE A 250 -12.49 -2.75 -2.61
C ILE A 250 -12.32 -1.97 -3.92
N LEU A 251 -11.91 -2.61 -5.01
CA LEU A 251 -11.80 -1.97 -6.32
C LEU A 251 -13.15 -1.43 -6.80
N GLU A 252 -14.23 -2.20 -6.68
CA GLU A 252 -15.57 -1.77 -7.08
C GLU A 252 -16.05 -0.58 -6.24
N LEU A 253 -15.75 -0.58 -4.94
CA LEU A 253 -16.06 0.52 -4.05
C LEU A 253 -15.29 1.80 -4.44
N ILE A 254 -14.01 1.68 -4.78
CA ILE A 254 -13.19 2.80 -5.29
C ILE A 254 -13.78 3.34 -6.60
N LEU A 255 -14.08 2.45 -7.55
CA LEU A 255 -14.60 2.83 -8.86
C LEU A 255 -15.99 3.46 -8.79
N SER A 256 -16.80 3.07 -7.80
CA SER A 256 -18.12 3.62 -7.59
C SER A 256 -18.12 4.98 -6.87
N SER A 257 -16.98 5.48 -6.43
CA SER A 257 -16.87 6.69 -5.63
C SER A 257 -16.38 7.89 -6.43
N ASN A 258 -16.93 9.08 -6.09
CA ASN A 258 -16.53 10.35 -6.71
C ASN A 258 -15.32 10.96 -6.00
N LEU A 259 -15.21 10.75 -4.69
CA LEU A 259 -14.17 11.27 -3.83
C LEU A 259 -13.81 10.21 -2.78
N ALA A 260 -12.54 10.13 -2.39
CA ALA A 260 -12.14 9.32 -1.25
C ALA A 260 -11.55 10.17 -0.11
N ILE A 261 -11.71 9.75 1.14
CA ILE A 261 -10.99 10.27 2.30
C ILE A 261 -10.19 9.11 2.86
N THR A 262 -8.86 9.24 2.93
CA THR A 262 -8.04 8.04 3.18
C THR A 262 -6.77 8.31 3.97
N ARG A 263 -6.31 7.27 4.71
CA ARG A 263 -4.92 7.16 5.14
C ARG A 263 -4.01 6.97 3.92
N CYS A 264 -2.76 7.43 4.03
CA CYS A 264 -1.85 7.55 2.88
C CYS A 264 -0.85 6.39 2.78
N GLY A 265 -1.34 5.15 2.89
CA GLY A 265 -0.54 3.97 2.56
C GLY A 265 -0.21 3.96 1.05
N ALA A 266 1.02 3.56 0.70
CA ALA A 266 1.51 3.63 -0.68
C ALA A 266 0.61 2.88 -1.69
N SER A 267 0.12 1.68 -1.36
CA SER A 267 -0.78 0.93 -2.24
C SER A 267 -2.12 1.64 -2.44
N THR A 268 -2.76 2.08 -1.34
CA THR A 268 -4.08 2.74 -1.43
C THR A 268 -4.03 4.04 -2.24
N THR A 269 -3.01 4.88 -2.02
CA THR A 269 -2.86 6.12 -2.80
C THR A 269 -2.60 5.83 -4.27
N ALA A 270 -1.79 4.81 -4.58
CA ALA A 270 -1.54 4.40 -5.95
C ALA A 270 -2.79 3.80 -6.63
N GLU A 271 -3.60 3.01 -5.91
CA GLU A 271 -4.88 2.48 -6.39
C GLU A 271 -5.85 3.62 -6.75
N LEU A 272 -5.99 4.63 -5.87
CA LEU A 272 -6.84 5.79 -6.11
C LEU A 272 -6.37 6.61 -7.33
N VAL A 273 -5.05 6.82 -7.46
CA VAL A 273 -4.49 7.52 -8.62
C VAL A 273 -4.73 6.74 -9.91
N HIS A 274 -4.52 5.42 -9.88
CA HIS A 274 -4.70 4.57 -11.05
C HIS A 274 -6.15 4.47 -11.52
N THR A 275 -7.08 4.51 -10.56
CA THR A 275 -8.53 4.48 -10.83
C THR A 275 -9.12 5.87 -11.07
N LEU A 276 -8.31 6.92 -11.08
CA LEU A 276 -8.72 8.33 -11.23
C LEU A 276 -9.79 8.73 -10.20
N THR A 277 -9.64 8.29 -8.96
CA THR A 277 -10.53 8.66 -7.86
C THR A 277 -9.87 9.75 -7.02
N PRO A 278 -10.30 11.02 -7.15
CA PRO A 278 -9.79 12.13 -6.35
C PRO A 278 -9.87 11.83 -4.86
N PHE A 279 -8.90 12.30 -4.06
CA PHE A 279 -8.92 11.99 -2.65
C PHE A 279 -8.39 13.10 -1.75
N ILE A 280 -8.94 13.13 -0.54
CA ILE A 280 -8.44 13.89 0.60
C ILE A 280 -7.53 12.95 1.40
N ALA A 281 -6.26 13.25 1.38
CA ALA A 281 -5.22 12.51 2.06
C ALA A 281 -5.15 12.94 3.54
N VAL A 282 -5.34 12.00 4.46
CA VAL A 282 -5.22 12.22 5.91
C VAL A 282 -4.09 11.33 6.45
N PRO A 283 -2.82 11.75 6.32
CA PRO A 283 -1.68 10.94 6.75
C PRO A 283 -1.73 10.58 8.23
N LEU A 284 -1.31 9.36 8.58
CA LEU A 284 -1.15 8.94 9.97
C LEU A 284 0.05 9.69 10.59
N PRO A 285 -0.12 10.48 11.68
CA PRO A 285 0.92 11.36 12.20
C PRO A 285 2.22 10.66 12.59
N ASN A 286 2.11 9.49 13.22
CA ASN A 286 3.25 8.73 13.75
C ASN A 286 3.63 7.54 12.85
N SER A 287 3.43 7.67 11.54
CA SER A 287 3.89 6.64 10.61
C SER A 287 5.41 6.57 10.59
N VAL A 288 5.96 5.34 10.53
CA VAL A 288 7.41 5.12 10.55
C VAL A 288 8.10 5.95 9.46
N ASP A 289 9.15 6.68 9.85
CA ASP A 289 9.89 7.57 8.95
C ASP A 289 8.99 8.57 8.18
N ASN A 290 7.81 8.90 8.75
CA ASN A 290 6.80 9.81 8.19
C ASN A 290 6.32 9.43 6.76
N HIS A 291 6.37 8.13 6.42
CA HIS A 291 6.12 7.65 5.07
C HIS A 291 4.74 8.02 4.53
N GLN A 292 3.68 8.05 5.38
CA GLN A 292 2.35 8.41 4.89
C GLN A 292 2.24 9.87 4.46
N TYR A 293 2.86 10.78 5.21
CA TYR A 293 2.91 12.18 4.81
C TYR A 293 3.70 12.36 3.51
N LEU A 294 4.84 11.69 3.37
CA LEU A 294 5.66 11.76 2.17
C LEU A 294 4.94 11.19 0.94
N ASN A 295 4.22 10.08 1.09
CA ASN A 295 3.37 9.54 0.03
C ASN A 295 2.29 10.55 -0.40
N ALA A 296 1.58 11.15 0.56
CA ALA A 296 0.56 12.17 0.28
C ALA A 296 1.17 13.42 -0.38
N LYS A 297 2.32 13.89 0.12
CA LYS A 297 3.00 15.09 -0.37
C LYS A 297 3.45 14.95 -1.82
N TYR A 298 3.95 13.76 -2.20
CA TYR A 298 4.26 13.46 -3.59
C TYR A 298 3.05 13.69 -4.50
N TYR A 299 1.91 13.10 -4.15
CA TYR A 299 0.70 13.23 -4.96
C TYR A 299 0.08 14.63 -4.90
N GLN A 300 0.18 15.34 -3.77
CA GLN A 300 -0.23 16.74 -3.67
C GLN A 300 0.60 17.64 -4.57
N ASN A 301 1.93 17.49 -4.57
CA ASN A 301 2.82 18.28 -5.41
C ASN A 301 2.57 18.05 -6.91
N ASN A 302 2.02 16.89 -7.29
CA ASN A 302 1.59 16.57 -8.64
C ASN A 302 0.10 16.91 -8.91
N GLY A 303 -0.57 17.62 -8.00
CA GLY A 303 -1.97 18.03 -8.16
C GLY A 303 -2.98 16.88 -8.16
N CYS A 304 -2.64 15.72 -7.56
CA CYS A 304 -3.49 14.52 -7.57
C CYS A 304 -4.41 14.40 -6.35
N CYS A 305 -4.20 15.18 -5.29
CA CYS A 305 -4.99 15.10 -4.06
C CYS A 305 -4.89 16.38 -3.23
N TRP A 306 -5.75 16.48 -2.22
CA TRP A 306 -5.62 17.45 -1.12
C TRP A 306 -5.04 16.74 0.10
N ILE A 307 -4.24 17.46 0.91
CA ILE A 307 -3.80 16.97 2.22
C ILE A 307 -4.54 17.73 3.31
N LEU A 308 -5.19 16.98 4.18
CA LEU A 308 -5.75 17.47 5.43
C LEU A 308 -5.07 16.72 6.59
N GLY A 309 -4.03 17.32 7.17
CA GLY A 309 -3.28 16.70 8.26
C GLY A 309 -4.19 16.41 9.47
N GLN A 310 -3.89 15.37 10.24
CA GLN A 310 -4.77 14.93 11.33
C GLN A 310 -5.04 16.02 12.37
N ASN A 311 -4.09 16.92 12.63
CA ASN A 311 -4.30 18.03 13.57
C ASN A 311 -5.35 19.04 13.08
N ASN A 312 -5.55 19.13 11.76
CA ASN A 312 -6.53 19.99 11.12
C ASN A 312 -7.77 19.20 10.66
N PHE A 313 -7.81 17.88 10.92
CA PHE A 313 -8.92 17.01 10.54
C PHE A 313 -10.05 17.14 11.57
N ASN A 314 -10.84 18.19 11.43
CA ASN A 314 -12.02 18.51 12.22
C ASN A 314 -13.25 18.67 11.32
N THR A 315 -14.42 18.81 11.92
CA THR A 315 -15.70 18.91 11.20
C THR A 315 -15.75 20.11 10.27
N GLU A 316 -15.29 21.27 10.69
CA GLU A 316 -15.32 22.50 9.90
C GLU A 316 -14.43 22.42 8.66
N ASN A 317 -13.15 22.09 8.84
CA ASN A 317 -12.19 22.02 7.74
C ASN A 317 -12.58 20.94 6.72
N LEU A 318 -13.05 19.77 7.21
CA LEU A 318 -13.47 18.70 6.33
C LEU A 318 -14.75 19.08 5.56
N PHE A 319 -15.72 19.70 6.25
CA PHE A 319 -16.95 20.20 5.61
C PHE A 319 -16.61 21.19 4.49
N ASN A 320 -15.81 22.21 4.79
CA ASN A 320 -15.44 23.24 3.81
C ASN A 320 -14.73 22.63 2.60
N LEU A 321 -13.79 21.71 2.82
CA LEU A 321 -13.05 21.07 1.72
C LEU A 321 -13.96 20.18 0.85
N ILE A 322 -14.87 19.40 1.44
CA ILE A 322 -15.82 18.58 0.67
C ILE A 322 -16.80 19.48 -0.10
N MET A 323 -17.35 20.51 0.53
CA MET A 323 -18.27 21.44 -0.13
C MET A 323 -17.62 22.16 -1.32
N GLU A 324 -16.35 22.56 -1.17
CA GLU A 324 -15.58 23.13 -2.27
C GLU A 324 -15.43 22.15 -3.45
N THR A 325 -15.20 20.85 -3.16
CA THR A 325 -15.09 19.83 -4.21
C THR A 325 -16.42 19.52 -4.89
N ILE A 326 -17.54 19.52 -4.15
CA ILE A 326 -18.88 19.27 -4.70
C ILE A 326 -19.33 20.44 -5.59
N LYS A 327 -19.12 21.67 -5.13
CA LYS A 327 -19.52 22.90 -5.85
C LYS A 327 -18.69 23.14 -7.11
N ASN A 328 -17.45 22.67 -7.15
CA ASN A 328 -16.53 22.92 -8.26
C ASN A 328 -16.11 21.63 -8.98
N LYS A 329 -16.95 21.18 -9.91
CA LYS A 329 -16.68 19.97 -10.72
C LYS A 329 -15.36 20.05 -11.49
N ASN A 330 -14.94 21.24 -11.93
CA ASN A 330 -13.68 21.42 -12.67
C ASN A 330 -12.46 21.06 -11.82
N LYS A 331 -12.50 21.26 -10.49
CA LYS A 331 -11.41 20.84 -9.60
C LYS A 331 -11.22 19.33 -9.59
N LEU A 332 -12.31 18.56 -9.56
CA LEU A 332 -12.22 17.09 -9.61
C LEU A 332 -11.67 16.61 -10.96
N GLU A 333 -12.09 17.22 -12.06
CA GLU A 333 -11.56 16.86 -13.39
C GLU A 333 -10.08 17.20 -13.53
N ASN A 334 -9.64 18.37 -13.07
CA ASN A 334 -8.23 18.74 -13.08
C ASN A 334 -7.36 17.75 -12.29
N ILE A 335 -7.86 17.27 -11.14
CA ILE A 335 -7.17 16.23 -10.38
C ILE A 335 -7.09 14.92 -11.17
N ARG A 336 -8.17 14.49 -11.82
CA ARG A 336 -8.17 13.28 -12.65
C ARG A 336 -7.17 13.37 -13.80
N GLU A 337 -7.08 14.52 -14.48
CA GLU A 337 -6.10 14.74 -15.54
C GLU A 337 -4.65 14.68 -15.00
N ASN A 338 -4.40 15.23 -13.82
CA ASN A 338 -3.10 15.11 -13.18
C ASN A 338 -2.79 13.66 -12.76
N MET A 339 -3.78 12.92 -12.27
CA MET A 339 -3.63 11.50 -11.95
C MET A 339 -3.25 10.68 -13.18
N LYS A 340 -3.85 10.94 -14.35
CA LYS A 340 -3.52 10.26 -15.62
C LYS A 340 -2.03 10.35 -15.98
N LYS A 341 -1.36 11.43 -15.58
CA LYS A 341 0.07 11.64 -15.82
C LYS A 341 0.97 10.94 -14.81
N ASN A 342 0.39 10.44 -13.71
CA ASN A 342 1.14 9.98 -12.53
C ASN A 342 1.05 8.48 -12.25
N TYR A 343 0.53 7.66 -13.16
CA TYR A 343 0.54 6.22 -13.02
C TYR A 343 1.28 5.51 -14.17
N ASN A 344 1.82 4.33 -13.90
CA ASN A 344 2.48 3.48 -14.89
C ASN A 344 1.64 2.22 -15.18
N LYS A 345 1.23 2.03 -16.43
CA LYS A 345 0.52 0.82 -16.89
C LYS A 345 1.45 -0.37 -17.19
N ASN A 346 2.73 -0.10 -17.36
CA ASN A 346 3.71 -1.09 -17.83
C ASN A 346 4.53 -1.71 -16.68
N VAL A 347 4.15 -1.46 -15.41
CA VAL A 347 4.93 -1.84 -14.23
C VAL A 347 5.48 -3.27 -14.27
N TYR A 348 4.68 -4.24 -14.68
CA TYR A 348 5.10 -5.65 -14.74
C TYR A 348 6.14 -5.88 -15.83
N LYS A 349 5.97 -5.26 -17.01
CA LYS A 349 6.92 -5.34 -18.13
C LYS A 349 8.24 -4.64 -17.78
N ASP A 350 8.16 -3.50 -17.11
CA ASP A 350 9.34 -2.76 -16.66
C ASP A 350 10.15 -3.58 -15.64
N ILE A 351 9.47 -4.23 -14.68
CA ILE A 351 10.11 -5.15 -13.73
C ILE A 351 10.77 -6.34 -14.46
N GLU A 352 10.08 -6.97 -15.42
CA GLU A 352 10.64 -8.06 -16.21
C GLU A 352 11.92 -7.64 -16.92
N ASN A 353 11.92 -6.48 -17.56
CA ASN A 353 13.09 -5.94 -18.23
C ASN A 353 14.27 -5.75 -17.28
N GLU A 354 13.99 -5.25 -16.06
CA GLU A 354 15.03 -5.01 -15.06
C GLU A 354 15.62 -6.29 -14.45
N ILE A 355 14.90 -7.41 -14.47
CA ILE A 355 15.38 -8.65 -13.84
C ILE A 355 15.76 -9.74 -14.83
N LYS A 356 15.55 -9.56 -16.14
CA LYS A 356 15.78 -10.59 -17.17
C LYS A 356 17.19 -11.17 -17.19
N GLU A 357 18.19 -10.41 -16.75
CA GLU A 357 19.59 -10.88 -16.67
C GLU A 357 19.85 -11.87 -15.52
N PHE A 358 18.91 -11.98 -14.58
CA PHE A 358 19.02 -12.83 -13.39
C PHE A 358 18.19 -14.12 -13.48
N ILE A 359 17.21 -14.17 -14.43
CA ILE A 359 16.26 -15.29 -14.55
C ILE A 359 16.10 -15.78 -15.98
#